data_59aba63e0c3b4afae2bf84ae6f1d6ed4
#
_entry.id   59aba63e0c3b4afae2bf84ae6f1d6ed4
#
_cell.length_a   1.000
_cell.length_b   1.000
_cell.length_c   1.000
_cell.angle_alpha   90.00
_cell.angle_beta   90.00
_cell.angle_gamma   90.00
#
_symmetry.space_group_name_H-M   'P 1'
#
loop_
_entity.id
_entity.type
_entity.pdbx_description
1 polymer ?
#
loop_
_entity_poly.entity_id
_entity_poly.type
_entity_poly.pdbx_seq_one_letter_code
_entity_poly.pdbx_strand_id
1 'polypeptide(L)'
;MNYDEKIILKKVQLPYTFNDVEPVYLTEATMEQRAKKVLDLMKEDNFDSLVIYADKEHGSNFEYLTGFIPRFEEGLFVLKKTGQASFILGNENLKMSKYARLQGELYHYPLFSLPNQPMENEKSLDSILSDIDFSNDKKIGLIGWKMFTSTQYDNSAIFDIPHFIVEAVRNICTIEAEIVNAAYLFIGGGKGARTINNANEIAHYEYGANLSSTSMLKAMNAVEIGVKESYLGNLLNAEGQTNNVVTIAATGVRFEKANLYPTSKQLKLGDTLSLTTGYKGGLSSRAGFVVESAEQLPDNQRDYLEKVAIPYFKTVVFWLENIRIGMYGGEFYKMIEEVYPKEKYHWHLNPGHLVADEEWMSSPIYPSSKETLKSGMVFQIDIIPFITGYGGVSAEECIALADEELRNQINNEYPHLWGRIEKRRYYIQHELGINLPEHVIPLSNLVAYLRPFFLNKSATLTCVK
;
A
#
# COMPACT_ATOMS: atom_id res chain seq x y z
N MET A 1 -29.65 -9.98 -4.09
CA MET A 1 -29.16 -11.36 -4.01
C MET A 1 -29.31 -11.82 -2.58
N ASN A 2 -30.02 -12.93 -2.32
CA ASN A 2 -30.07 -13.51 -0.98
C ASN A 2 -28.73 -14.19 -0.72
N TYR A 3 -27.88 -13.57 0.08
CA TYR A 3 -26.65 -14.18 0.57
C TYR A 3 -27.01 -15.11 1.74
N ASP A 4 -27.66 -16.23 1.44
CA ASP A 4 -27.88 -17.35 2.37
C ASP A 4 -26.71 -18.35 2.35
N GLU A 5 -25.51 -17.92 1.91
CA GLU A 5 -24.31 -18.73 2.01
C GLU A 5 -23.95 -18.91 3.49
N LYS A 6 -23.98 -20.13 3.94
CA LYS A 6 -23.62 -20.48 5.31
C LYS A 6 -22.10 -20.41 5.46
N ILE A 7 -21.64 -19.43 6.25
CA ILE A 7 -20.22 -19.34 6.63
C ILE A 7 -19.99 -20.25 7.85
N ILE A 8 -18.97 -21.09 7.75
CA ILE A 8 -18.59 -22.01 8.83
C ILE A 8 -17.07 -22.01 9.04
N LEU A 9 -16.65 -22.32 10.25
CA LEU A 9 -15.26 -22.67 10.56
C LEU A 9 -15.02 -24.13 10.15
N LYS A 10 -14.16 -24.38 9.17
CA LYS A 10 -13.93 -25.70 8.56
C LYS A 10 -12.44 -25.98 8.45
N LYS A 11 -12.06 -27.25 8.61
CA LYS A 11 -10.72 -27.71 8.28
C LYS A 11 -10.54 -27.71 6.76
N VAL A 12 -9.46 -27.07 6.31
CA VAL A 12 -9.07 -26.99 4.90
C VAL A 12 -7.57 -27.21 4.76
N GLN A 13 -7.12 -27.43 3.54
CA GLN A 13 -5.69 -27.38 3.25
C GLN A 13 -5.14 -25.97 3.49
N LEU A 14 -3.88 -25.87 3.90
CA LEU A 14 -3.23 -24.56 4.03
C LEU A 14 -3.08 -23.91 2.65
N PRO A 15 -3.14 -22.57 2.57
CA PRO A 15 -2.85 -21.84 1.33
C PRO A 15 -1.48 -22.17 0.77
N TYR A 16 -1.34 -22.14 -0.55
CA TYR A 16 -0.05 -22.24 -1.20
C TYR A 16 0.85 -21.08 -0.78
N THR A 17 2.13 -21.36 -0.55
CA THR A 17 3.17 -20.35 -0.37
C THR A 17 4.27 -20.59 -1.39
N PHE A 18 4.86 -19.49 -1.87
CA PHE A 18 5.92 -19.54 -2.85
C PHE A 18 7.17 -18.89 -2.26
N ASN A 19 8.18 -19.71 -1.91
CA ASN A 19 9.38 -19.26 -1.21
C ASN A 19 10.52 -18.88 -2.17
N ASP A 20 10.47 -19.34 -3.43
CA ASP A 20 11.54 -19.15 -4.41
C ASP A 20 11.11 -18.14 -5.49
N VAL A 21 10.46 -17.04 -5.05
CA VAL A 21 10.04 -15.98 -5.97
C VAL A 21 11.14 -14.94 -6.07
N GLU A 22 11.64 -14.74 -7.28
CA GLU A 22 12.64 -13.70 -7.57
C GLU A 22 11.99 -12.33 -7.76
N PRO A 23 12.65 -11.24 -7.31
CA PRO A 23 12.20 -9.89 -7.59
C PRO A 23 12.13 -9.61 -9.08
N VAL A 24 11.03 -9.02 -9.54
CA VAL A 24 10.90 -8.55 -10.92
C VAL A 24 11.29 -7.07 -10.98
N TYR A 25 12.33 -6.76 -11.75
CA TYR A 25 12.78 -5.38 -11.95
C TYR A 25 11.89 -4.67 -12.98
N LEU A 26 11.68 -3.38 -12.75
CA LEU A 26 11.00 -2.53 -13.73
C LEU A 26 11.87 -2.38 -14.98
N THR A 27 11.27 -2.63 -16.15
CA THR A 27 11.96 -2.53 -17.45
C THR A 27 12.16 -1.07 -17.87
N GLU A 28 13.09 -0.82 -18.80
CA GLU A 28 13.27 0.52 -19.38
C GLU A 28 11.96 1.01 -20.03
N ALA A 29 11.26 0.14 -20.76
CA ALA A 29 9.97 0.48 -21.36
C ALA A 29 8.92 0.90 -20.32
N THR A 30 8.87 0.24 -19.16
CA THR A 30 7.99 0.64 -18.05
C THR A 30 8.39 2.00 -17.49
N MET A 31 9.69 2.26 -17.30
CA MET A 31 10.16 3.56 -16.79
C MET A 31 9.88 4.69 -17.77
N GLU A 32 10.04 4.46 -19.07
CA GLU A 32 9.65 5.41 -20.13
C GLU A 32 8.14 5.68 -20.11
N GLN A 33 7.31 4.65 -19.94
CA GLN A 33 5.87 4.80 -19.80
C GLN A 33 5.50 5.61 -18.54
N ARG A 34 6.17 5.41 -17.41
CA ARG A 34 5.98 6.19 -16.18
C ARG A 34 6.27 7.67 -16.40
N ALA A 35 7.43 7.98 -17.00
CA ALA A 35 7.80 9.35 -17.31
C ALA A 35 6.78 9.98 -18.28
N LYS A 36 6.38 9.25 -19.32
CA LYS A 36 5.38 9.72 -20.28
C LYS A 36 4.03 9.99 -19.61
N LYS A 37 3.54 9.11 -18.73
CA LYS A 37 2.28 9.34 -17.99
C LYS A 37 2.32 10.66 -17.22
N VAL A 38 3.42 10.93 -16.50
CA VAL A 38 3.56 12.19 -15.75
C VAL A 38 3.60 13.39 -16.66
N LEU A 39 4.37 13.35 -17.75
CA LEU A 39 4.44 14.44 -18.73
C LEU A 39 3.10 14.70 -19.44
N ASP A 40 2.34 13.65 -19.75
CA ASP A 40 1.00 13.78 -20.33
C ASP A 40 0.03 14.47 -19.33
N LEU A 41 0.07 14.11 -18.05
CA LEU A 41 -0.72 14.75 -16.98
C LEU A 41 -0.30 16.20 -16.75
N MET A 42 1.01 16.50 -16.77
CA MET A 42 1.50 17.88 -16.71
C MET A 42 0.92 18.73 -17.84
N LYS A 43 0.91 18.17 -19.06
CA LYS A 43 0.36 18.86 -20.23
C LYS A 43 -1.15 19.06 -20.11
N GLU A 44 -1.89 18.03 -19.66
CA GLU A 44 -3.35 18.08 -19.48
C GLU A 44 -3.74 19.19 -18.49
N ASP A 45 -2.99 19.31 -17.38
CA ASP A 45 -3.27 20.27 -16.30
C ASP A 45 -2.43 21.55 -16.38
N ASN A 46 -1.71 21.78 -17.50
CA ASN A 46 -0.93 22.97 -17.81
C ASN A 46 0.21 23.28 -16.82
N PHE A 47 0.85 22.26 -16.25
CA PHE A 47 2.07 22.47 -15.46
C PHE A 47 3.29 22.71 -16.36
N ASP A 48 4.09 23.70 -16.00
CA ASP A 48 5.38 23.99 -16.65
C ASP A 48 6.51 23.19 -16.00
N SER A 49 6.45 23.04 -14.66
CA SER A 49 7.43 22.30 -13.87
C SER A 49 6.80 21.58 -12.69
N LEU A 50 7.43 20.46 -12.30
CA LEU A 50 7.19 19.77 -11.04
C LEU A 50 8.48 19.79 -10.21
N VAL A 51 8.35 20.06 -8.91
CA VAL A 51 9.41 19.94 -7.91
C VAL A 51 8.99 18.83 -6.93
N ILE A 52 9.65 17.70 -7.01
CA ILE A 52 9.29 16.48 -6.29
C ILE A 52 10.30 16.26 -5.16
N TYR A 53 9.81 16.34 -3.94
CA TYR A 53 10.56 16.13 -2.72
C TYR A 53 10.58 14.67 -2.32
N ALA A 54 11.68 14.23 -1.73
CA ALA A 54 11.78 12.93 -1.09
C ALA A 54 12.71 12.99 0.13
N ASP A 55 12.38 12.18 1.13
CA ASP A 55 13.22 11.82 2.25
C ASP A 55 13.32 10.29 2.38
N LYS A 56 13.89 9.79 3.47
CA LYS A 56 14.09 8.35 3.68
C LYS A 56 12.80 7.52 3.78
N GLU A 57 11.68 8.16 4.10
CA GLU A 57 10.39 7.51 4.35
C GLU A 57 9.35 7.89 3.29
N HIS A 58 9.37 9.14 2.84
CA HIS A 58 8.38 9.72 1.94
C HIS A 58 8.99 10.03 0.57
N GLY A 59 9.29 8.98 -0.19
CA GLY A 59 9.98 9.15 -1.47
C GLY A 59 9.35 8.45 -2.67
N SER A 60 8.17 7.83 -2.51
CA SER A 60 7.60 6.99 -3.57
C SER A 60 7.28 7.74 -4.87
N ASN A 61 6.87 9.02 -4.81
CA ASN A 61 6.66 9.83 -6.02
C ASN A 61 7.97 10.15 -6.75
N PHE A 62 9.04 10.39 -5.99
CA PHE A 62 10.39 10.57 -6.51
C PHE A 62 10.92 9.27 -7.12
N GLU A 63 10.80 8.14 -6.38
CA GLU A 63 11.26 6.81 -6.82
C GLU A 63 10.54 6.36 -8.10
N TYR A 64 9.26 6.68 -8.25
CA TYR A 64 8.46 6.33 -9.43
C TYR A 64 9.12 6.75 -10.75
N LEU A 65 9.78 7.91 -10.78
CA LEU A 65 10.47 8.44 -11.94
C LEU A 65 11.95 8.10 -11.96
N THR A 66 12.60 8.10 -10.79
CA THR A 66 14.06 8.03 -10.69
C THR A 66 14.59 6.61 -10.47
N GLY A 67 13.75 5.72 -9.92
CA GLY A 67 14.10 4.35 -9.58
C GLY A 67 14.85 4.18 -8.26
N PHE A 68 15.02 5.24 -7.46
CA PHE A 68 15.62 5.17 -6.12
C PHE A 68 14.99 6.17 -5.15
N ILE A 69 15.17 5.91 -3.85
CA ILE A 69 14.82 6.86 -2.77
C ILE A 69 16.12 7.41 -2.17
N PRO A 70 16.22 8.74 -1.92
CA PRO A 70 17.36 9.30 -1.19
C PRO A 70 17.36 8.70 0.24
N ARG A 71 18.32 7.83 0.53
CA ARG A 71 18.49 7.22 1.86
C ARG A 71 19.35 8.14 2.72
N PHE A 72 18.98 8.24 4.00
CA PHE A 72 19.62 9.06 5.03
C PHE A 72 19.40 10.56 4.90
N GLU A 73 19.20 11.08 3.69
CA GLU A 73 19.17 12.48 3.32
C GLU A 73 17.84 12.82 2.65
N GLU A 74 17.70 14.10 2.32
CA GLU A 74 16.64 14.63 1.49
C GLU A 74 17.11 14.73 0.04
N GLY A 75 16.17 14.91 -0.89
CA GLY A 75 16.44 15.16 -2.30
C GLY A 75 15.28 15.83 -2.99
N LEU A 76 15.58 16.58 -4.03
CA LEU A 76 14.60 17.12 -4.98
C LEU A 76 14.87 16.57 -6.38
N PHE A 77 13.78 16.34 -7.09
CA PHE A 77 13.78 16.06 -8.51
C PHE A 77 12.89 17.08 -9.21
N VAL A 78 13.46 17.84 -10.13
CA VAL A 78 12.73 18.82 -10.93
C VAL A 78 12.48 18.25 -12.31
N LEU A 79 11.23 18.24 -12.75
CA LEU A 79 10.82 17.80 -14.08
C LEU A 79 10.12 18.95 -14.82
N LYS A 80 10.68 19.37 -15.94
CA LYS A 80 10.07 20.35 -16.84
C LYS A 80 9.10 19.67 -17.81
N LYS A 81 8.09 20.40 -18.28
CA LYS A 81 7.16 19.93 -19.33
C LYS A 81 7.82 19.49 -20.63
N THR A 82 9.06 19.94 -20.87
CA THR A 82 9.89 19.53 -22.01
C THR A 82 10.50 18.15 -21.85
N GLY A 83 10.42 17.55 -20.66
CA GLY A 83 11.10 16.32 -20.27
C GLY A 83 12.51 16.54 -19.71
N GLN A 84 13.01 17.77 -19.68
CA GLN A 84 14.27 18.09 -19.02
C GLN A 84 14.14 17.83 -17.51
N ALA A 85 15.13 17.15 -16.93
CA ALA A 85 15.13 16.77 -15.53
C ALA A 85 16.39 17.25 -14.81
N SER A 86 16.26 17.51 -13.50
CA SER A 86 17.38 17.91 -12.64
C SER A 86 17.25 17.24 -11.27
N PHE A 87 18.40 16.80 -10.74
CA PHE A 87 18.53 16.26 -9.39
C PHE A 87 19.21 17.28 -8.49
N ILE A 88 18.68 17.52 -7.31
CA ILE A 88 19.31 18.30 -6.25
C ILE A 88 19.49 17.35 -5.07
N LEU A 89 20.73 16.96 -4.77
CA LEU A 89 21.05 15.88 -3.83
C LEU A 89 22.13 16.29 -2.83
N GLY A 90 22.04 15.73 -1.63
CA GLY A 90 23.07 15.82 -0.59
C GLY A 90 24.26 14.88 -0.83
N ASN A 91 25.22 14.91 0.09
CA ASN A 91 26.53 14.25 -0.02
C ASN A 91 26.45 12.73 -0.28
N GLU A 92 25.55 12.04 0.42
CA GLU A 92 25.45 10.58 0.38
C GLU A 92 24.81 10.07 -0.93
N ASN A 93 23.92 10.87 -1.51
CA ASN A 93 23.11 10.47 -2.66
C ASN A 93 23.62 10.96 -4.01
N LEU A 94 24.68 11.79 -4.07
CA LEU A 94 25.25 12.28 -5.34
C LEU A 94 25.52 11.17 -6.35
N LYS A 95 26.08 10.06 -5.88
CA LYS A 95 26.41 8.90 -6.72
C LYS A 95 25.19 8.22 -7.32
N MET A 96 24.01 8.36 -6.69
CA MET A 96 22.77 7.68 -7.13
C MET A 96 22.22 8.25 -8.42
N SER A 97 22.51 9.52 -8.74
CA SER A 97 22.09 10.14 -10.01
C SER A 97 22.56 9.39 -11.25
N LYS A 98 23.73 8.72 -11.16
CA LYS A 98 24.29 7.91 -12.27
C LYS A 98 23.48 6.63 -12.53
N TYR A 99 22.72 6.15 -11.55
CA TYR A 99 21.90 4.96 -11.63
C TYR A 99 20.43 5.29 -11.77
N ALA A 100 20.10 6.59 -11.81
CA ALA A 100 18.71 7.02 -11.99
C ALA A 100 18.18 6.55 -13.34
N ARG A 101 16.92 6.10 -13.34
CA ARG A 101 16.24 5.55 -14.52
C ARG A 101 15.77 6.64 -15.49
N LEU A 102 15.55 7.86 -14.99
CA LEU A 102 15.36 9.05 -15.79
C LEU A 102 16.60 9.92 -15.62
N GLN A 103 17.30 10.19 -16.73
CA GLN A 103 18.53 10.98 -16.69
C GLN A 103 18.24 12.46 -16.49
N GLY A 104 19.11 13.16 -15.77
CA GLY A 104 18.96 14.60 -15.49
C GLY A 104 20.27 15.24 -15.06
N GLU A 105 20.29 16.56 -15.04
CA GLU A 105 21.42 17.36 -14.55
C GLU A 105 21.52 17.20 -13.01
N LEU A 106 22.75 17.14 -12.50
CA LEU A 106 23.00 16.96 -11.06
C LEU A 106 23.48 18.27 -10.44
N TYR A 107 22.76 18.70 -9.39
CA TYR A 107 23.15 19.81 -8.52
C TYR A 107 23.44 19.28 -7.11
N HIS A 108 24.60 19.64 -6.57
CA HIS A 108 24.97 19.31 -5.20
C HIS A 108 24.40 20.35 -4.23
N TYR A 109 23.65 19.90 -3.25
CA TYR A 109 23.10 20.73 -2.19
C TYR A 109 23.41 20.13 -0.80
N PRO A 110 24.55 20.49 -0.20
CA PRO A 110 25.03 19.88 1.05
C PRO A 110 24.05 20.04 2.22
N LEU A 111 23.15 21.04 2.17
CA LEU A 111 22.14 21.25 3.22
C LEU A 111 21.14 20.11 3.34
N PHE A 112 20.98 19.29 2.31
CA PHE A 112 20.17 18.05 2.38
C PHE A 112 20.89 16.91 3.10
N SER A 113 22.17 17.10 3.42
CA SER A 113 22.96 16.07 4.10
C SER A 113 22.71 16.04 5.60
N LEU A 114 23.22 15.01 6.25
CA LEU A 114 23.09 14.87 7.70
C LEU A 114 23.83 15.99 8.45
N PRO A 115 23.37 16.39 9.63
CA PRO A 115 23.99 17.47 10.40
C PRO A 115 25.51 17.27 10.60
N ASN A 116 26.26 18.36 10.41
CA ASN A 116 27.72 18.41 10.54
C ASN A 116 28.52 17.60 9.49
N GLN A 117 27.88 17.15 8.41
CA GLN A 117 28.61 16.67 7.24
C GLN A 117 29.29 17.85 6.48
N PRO A 118 30.26 17.57 5.58
CA PRO A 118 30.93 18.61 4.81
C PRO A 118 29.96 19.51 4.04
N MET A 119 30.18 20.84 4.14
CA MET A 119 29.38 21.88 3.48
C MET A 119 30.19 22.61 2.39
N GLU A 120 31.17 21.94 1.81
CA GLU A 120 32.04 22.51 0.80
C GLU A 120 31.29 22.87 -0.48
N ASN A 121 31.58 24.01 -1.04
CA ASN A 121 30.95 24.55 -2.26
C ASN A 121 29.44 24.77 -2.14
N GLU A 122 28.94 25.05 -0.94
CA GLU A 122 27.53 25.35 -0.72
C GLU A 122 27.05 26.50 -1.61
N LYS A 123 25.93 26.24 -2.30
CA LYS A 123 25.12 27.24 -2.98
C LYS A 123 23.77 27.34 -2.27
N SER A 124 23.13 28.49 -2.29
CA SER A 124 21.75 28.59 -1.84
C SER A 124 20.82 27.80 -2.76
N LEU A 125 19.72 27.29 -2.21
CA LEU A 125 18.71 26.57 -3.02
C LEU A 125 18.12 27.50 -4.09
N ASP A 126 17.90 28.78 -3.77
CA ASP A 126 17.46 29.80 -4.73
C ASP A 126 18.41 29.92 -5.93
N SER A 127 19.72 29.90 -5.69
CA SER A 127 20.71 29.93 -6.76
C SER A 127 20.64 28.68 -7.64
N ILE A 128 20.55 27.51 -7.06
CA ILE A 128 20.42 26.26 -7.81
C ILE A 128 19.12 26.22 -8.64
N LEU A 129 18.02 26.63 -8.05
CA LEU A 129 16.72 26.68 -8.74
C LEU A 129 16.73 27.74 -9.85
N SER A 130 17.46 28.84 -9.67
CA SER A 130 17.65 29.83 -10.72
C SER A 130 18.47 29.28 -11.89
N ASP A 131 19.50 28.46 -11.62
CA ASP A 131 20.28 27.77 -12.67
C ASP A 131 19.39 26.78 -13.48
N ILE A 132 18.38 26.19 -12.87
CA ILE A 132 17.38 25.29 -13.53
C ILE A 132 16.39 26.10 -14.40
N ASP A 133 16.25 27.41 -14.15
CA ASP A 133 15.41 28.37 -14.87
C ASP A 133 13.88 28.12 -14.76
N PHE A 134 13.25 28.81 -13.80
CA PHE A 134 11.81 28.87 -13.64
C PHE A 134 11.22 30.23 -14.14
N SER A 135 12.00 31.07 -14.78
CA SER A 135 11.64 32.47 -15.11
C SER A 135 10.38 32.60 -15.99
N ASN A 136 10.09 31.58 -16.79
CA ASN A 136 8.95 31.55 -17.70
C ASN A 136 7.83 30.64 -17.24
N ASP A 137 8.00 29.96 -16.10
CA ASP A 137 7.01 29.02 -15.59
C ASP A 137 5.82 29.78 -14.99
N LYS A 138 4.61 29.43 -15.45
CA LYS A 138 3.35 30.00 -14.96
C LYS A 138 2.68 29.14 -13.92
N LYS A 139 2.89 27.82 -13.99
CA LYS A 139 2.32 26.86 -13.04
C LYS A 139 3.34 25.83 -12.63
N ILE A 140 3.65 25.80 -11.34
CA ILE A 140 4.63 24.91 -10.72
C ILE A 140 3.93 24.00 -9.72
N GLY A 141 4.10 22.68 -9.85
CA GLY A 141 3.60 21.71 -8.91
C GLY A 141 4.67 21.35 -7.88
N LEU A 142 4.37 21.54 -6.60
CA LEU A 142 5.16 21.00 -5.50
C LEU A 142 4.58 19.67 -5.06
N ILE A 143 5.42 18.65 -4.94
CA ILE A 143 4.99 17.26 -4.70
C ILE A 143 5.80 16.68 -3.54
N GLY A 144 5.12 16.45 -2.43
CA GLY A 144 5.58 15.58 -1.35
C GLY A 144 5.00 14.18 -1.52
N TRP A 145 4.53 13.60 -0.43
CA TRP A 145 3.91 12.27 -0.44
C TRP A 145 2.39 12.31 -0.32
N LYS A 146 1.82 13.45 0.06
CA LYS A 146 0.42 13.57 0.48
C LYS A 146 -0.42 14.44 -0.45
N MET A 147 -1.53 13.87 -0.89
CA MET A 147 -2.64 14.62 -1.48
C MET A 147 -3.61 15.01 -0.36
N PHE A 148 -3.89 16.29 -0.21
CA PHE A 148 -4.84 16.78 0.78
C PHE A 148 -6.28 16.68 0.26
N THR A 149 -7.20 16.34 1.16
CA THR A 149 -8.64 16.19 0.87
C THR A 149 -9.49 16.88 1.95
N SER A 150 -9.00 18.01 2.47
CA SER A 150 -9.69 18.80 3.48
C SER A 150 -10.96 19.43 2.92
N THR A 151 -12.00 19.51 3.74
CA THR A 151 -13.22 20.27 3.46
C THR A 151 -13.15 21.71 4.02
N GLN A 152 -12.04 22.06 4.71
CA GLN A 152 -11.87 23.33 5.43
C GLN A 152 -10.86 24.26 4.75
N TYR A 153 -9.95 23.70 3.94
CA TYR A 153 -8.82 24.40 3.37
C TYR A 153 -8.78 24.26 1.85
N ASP A 154 -8.12 25.21 1.19
CA ASP A 154 -7.71 25.04 -0.19
C ASP A 154 -6.59 23.99 -0.25
N ASN A 155 -6.92 22.82 -0.74
CA ASN A 155 -5.99 21.68 -0.80
C ASN A 155 -4.80 21.91 -1.72
N SER A 156 -4.93 22.80 -2.71
CA SER A 156 -3.85 23.16 -3.61
C SER A 156 -2.80 24.04 -2.96
N ALA A 157 -3.16 24.75 -1.89
CA ALA A 157 -2.28 25.67 -1.16
C ALA A 157 -1.59 25.06 0.07
N ILE A 158 -1.81 23.75 0.35
CA ILE A 158 -1.23 23.04 1.49
C ILE A 158 -0.08 22.17 0.99
N PHE A 159 1.11 22.29 1.62
CA PHE A 159 2.30 21.55 1.26
C PHE A 159 2.80 20.69 2.41
N ASP A 160 3.22 19.46 2.09
CA ASP A 160 3.82 18.48 3.01
C ASP A 160 5.34 18.33 2.80
N ILE A 161 5.97 19.38 2.32
CA ILE A 161 7.42 19.46 2.10
C ILE A 161 8.03 20.54 3.01
N PRO A 162 9.34 20.52 3.30
CA PRO A 162 9.97 21.51 4.15
C PRO A 162 9.72 22.95 3.70
N HIS A 163 9.40 23.82 4.67
CA HIS A 163 9.05 25.23 4.40
C HIS A 163 10.10 25.96 3.58
N PHE A 164 11.41 25.76 3.89
CA PHE A 164 12.49 26.45 3.17
C PHE A 164 12.54 26.13 1.66
N ILE A 165 12.07 24.92 1.26
CA ILE A 165 11.96 24.53 -0.15
C ILE A 165 10.82 25.32 -0.83
N VAL A 166 9.66 25.40 -0.16
CA VAL A 166 8.52 26.18 -0.66
C VAL A 166 8.93 27.65 -0.87
N GLU A 167 9.61 28.24 0.11
CA GLU A 167 10.08 29.61 0.03
C GLU A 167 11.13 29.80 -1.06
N ALA A 168 12.08 28.89 -1.21
CA ALA A 168 13.06 28.95 -2.30
C ALA A 168 12.39 28.96 -3.69
N VAL A 169 11.38 28.11 -3.91
CA VAL A 169 10.60 28.11 -5.16
C VAL A 169 9.86 29.45 -5.34
N ARG A 170 9.23 29.96 -4.28
CA ARG A 170 8.53 31.27 -4.33
C ARG A 170 9.45 32.41 -4.67
N ASN A 171 10.67 32.40 -4.12
CA ASN A 171 11.65 33.49 -4.33
C ASN A 171 12.13 33.61 -5.77
N ILE A 172 12.21 32.48 -6.51
CA ILE A 172 12.73 32.46 -7.87
C ILE A 172 11.66 32.57 -8.95
N CYS A 173 10.41 32.41 -8.61
CA CYS A 173 9.30 32.49 -9.54
C CYS A 173 8.79 33.94 -9.70
N THR A 174 8.13 34.24 -10.83
CA THR A 174 7.44 35.50 -11.01
C THR A 174 6.23 35.59 -10.07
N ILE A 175 5.76 36.79 -9.74
CA ILE A 175 4.63 37.04 -8.85
C ILE A 175 3.31 36.46 -9.41
N GLU A 176 3.24 36.31 -10.73
CA GLU A 176 2.05 35.72 -11.39
C GLU A 176 2.11 34.18 -11.46
N ALA A 177 3.21 33.55 -11.04
CA ALA A 177 3.33 32.11 -11.08
C ALA A 177 2.43 31.44 -10.01
N GLU A 178 1.64 30.49 -10.45
CA GLU A 178 0.82 29.64 -9.58
C GLU A 178 1.67 28.49 -9.02
N ILE A 179 1.82 28.42 -7.70
CA ILE A 179 2.55 27.36 -7.01
C ILE A 179 1.56 26.54 -6.20
N VAL A 180 1.37 25.26 -6.57
CA VAL A 180 0.31 24.41 -6.00
C VAL A 180 0.83 23.04 -5.61
N ASN A 181 0.15 22.40 -4.65
CA ASN A 181 0.35 20.97 -4.38
C ASN A 181 -0.18 20.17 -5.57
N ALA A 182 0.70 19.37 -6.17
CA ALA A 182 0.41 18.56 -7.35
C ALA A 182 0.54 17.05 -7.11
N ALA A 183 0.51 16.59 -5.84
CA ALA A 183 0.62 15.17 -5.51
C ALA A 183 -0.47 14.32 -6.17
N TYR A 184 -1.63 14.92 -6.48
CA TYR A 184 -2.72 14.25 -7.19
C TYR A 184 -2.33 13.75 -8.59
N LEU A 185 -1.33 14.33 -9.24
CA LEU A 185 -0.81 13.85 -10.52
C LEU A 185 -0.18 12.45 -10.40
N PHE A 186 0.26 12.08 -9.20
CA PHE A 186 0.84 10.77 -8.90
C PHE A 186 -0.17 9.82 -8.27
N ILE A 187 -0.90 10.27 -7.26
CA ILE A 187 -1.70 9.41 -6.38
C ILE A 187 -3.20 9.72 -6.38
N GLY A 188 -3.66 10.68 -7.21
CA GLY A 188 -5.08 11.04 -7.29
C GLY A 188 -5.92 9.91 -7.86
N GLY A 189 -6.79 9.38 -7.05
CA GLY A 189 -7.72 8.25 -7.17
C GLY A 189 -7.88 7.55 -8.52
N GLY A 190 -8.40 8.20 -9.53
CA GLY A 190 -8.68 7.57 -10.82
C GLY A 190 -7.79 8.02 -11.98
N LYS A 191 -6.90 9.01 -11.78
CA LYS A 191 -6.08 9.63 -12.82
C LYS A 191 -4.58 9.66 -12.53
N GLY A 192 -4.18 9.57 -11.27
CA GLY A 192 -2.77 9.66 -10.86
C GLY A 192 -1.89 8.62 -11.59
N ALA A 193 -0.68 9.02 -11.97
CA ALA A 193 0.24 8.20 -12.76
C ALA A 193 0.53 6.83 -12.13
N ARG A 194 0.52 6.75 -10.79
CA ARG A 194 0.83 5.55 -10.00
C ARG A 194 -0.38 4.67 -9.71
N THR A 195 -1.59 5.09 -10.08
CA THR A 195 -2.82 4.38 -9.74
C THR A 195 -3.13 3.20 -10.64
N ILE A 196 -2.51 3.15 -11.84
CA ILE A 196 -2.74 2.10 -12.82
C ILE A 196 -1.39 1.51 -13.25
N ASN A 197 -1.26 0.21 -13.08
CA ASN A 197 -0.06 -0.56 -13.32
C ASN A 197 -0.17 -1.40 -14.60
N ASN A 198 0.92 -1.51 -15.35
CA ASN A 198 1.06 -2.46 -16.45
C ASN A 198 1.47 -3.86 -15.94
N ALA A 199 1.64 -4.83 -16.83
CA ALA A 199 1.98 -6.21 -16.48
C ALA A 199 3.33 -6.31 -15.73
N ASN A 200 4.33 -5.51 -16.11
CA ASN A 200 5.63 -5.48 -15.43
C ASN A 200 5.54 -4.88 -14.02
N GLU A 201 4.77 -3.82 -13.84
CA GLU A 201 4.54 -3.21 -12.52
C GLU A 201 3.78 -4.18 -11.59
N ILE A 202 2.76 -4.88 -12.10
CA ILE A 202 2.05 -5.92 -11.33
C ILE A 202 2.99 -7.04 -10.93
N ALA A 203 3.86 -7.49 -11.83
CA ALA A 203 4.85 -8.52 -11.53
C ALA A 203 5.89 -8.03 -10.49
N HIS A 204 6.28 -6.76 -10.56
CA HIS A 204 7.15 -6.12 -9.58
C HIS A 204 6.52 -6.10 -8.18
N TYR A 205 5.27 -5.67 -8.07
CA TYR A 205 4.56 -5.56 -6.79
C TYR A 205 4.11 -6.92 -6.22
N GLU A 206 3.85 -7.92 -7.07
CA GLU A 206 3.49 -9.27 -6.61
C GLU A 206 4.57 -9.89 -5.73
N TYR A 207 5.84 -9.58 -5.97
CA TYR A 207 6.94 -10.06 -5.13
C TYR A 207 6.73 -9.66 -3.66
N GLY A 208 6.46 -8.40 -3.37
CA GLY A 208 6.21 -7.93 -2.00
C GLY A 208 4.93 -8.49 -1.39
N ALA A 209 3.86 -8.60 -2.18
CA ALA A 209 2.61 -9.20 -1.74
C ALA A 209 2.75 -10.70 -1.42
N ASN A 210 3.54 -11.43 -2.23
CA ASN A 210 3.90 -12.82 -1.95
C ASN A 210 4.75 -12.95 -0.69
N LEU A 211 5.73 -12.07 -0.52
CA LEU A 211 6.66 -12.09 0.61
C LEU A 211 5.92 -11.81 1.93
N SER A 212 5.06 -10.79 1.98
CA SER A 212 4.27 -10.45 3.16
C SER A 212 3.33 -11.59 3.57
N SER A 213 2.58 -12.15 2.62
CA SER A 213 1.61 -13.21 2.91
C SER A 213 2.28 -14.55 3.24
N THR A 214 3.43 -14.88 2.63
CA THR A 214 4.23 -16.05 3.00
C THR A 214 4.75 -15.92 4.43
N SER A 215 5.30 -14.77 4.80
CA SER A 215 5.80 -14.48 6.14
C SER A 215 4.67 -14.50 7.18
N MET A 216 3.53 -13.96 6.82
CA MET A 216 2.32 -14.01 7.67
C MET A 216 1.90 -15.45 7.98
N LEU A 217 1.83 -16.33 6.98
CA LEU A 217 1.47 -17.73 7.23
C LEU A 217 2.50 -18.45 8.10
N LYS A 218 3.80 -18.17 7.89
CA LYS A 218 4.88 -18.71 8.76
C LYS A 218 4.68 -18.26 10.21
N ALA A 219 4.42 -16.98 10.45
CA ALA A 219 4.16 -16.45 11.79
C ALA A 219 2.90 -17.05 12.41
N MET A 220 1.77 -17.10 11.66
CA MET A 220 0.52 -17.72 12.14
C MET A 220 0.70 -19.19 12.52
N ASN A 221 1.50 -19.95 11.78
CA ASN A 221 1.76 -21.37 12.07
C ASN A 221 2.72 -21.57 13.25
N ALA A 222 3.51 -20.57 13.60
CA ALA A 222 4.40 -20.57 14.76
C ALA A 222 3.72 -20.12 16.07
N VAL A 223 2.46 -19.72 16.02
CA VAL A 223 1.70 -19.33 17.22
C VAL A 223 1.52 -20.54 18.13
N GLU A 224 2.06 -20.43 19.35
CA GLU A 224 1.95 -21.40 20.45
C GLU A 224 2.01 -20.65 21.78
N ILE A 225 1.41 -21.23 22.83
CA ILE A 225 1.49 -20.66 24.17
C ILE A 225 2.95 -20.60 24.62
N GLY A 226 3.38 -19.45 25.15
CA GLY A 226 4.75 -19.19 25.61
C GLY A 226 5.70 -18.65 24.54
N VAL A 227 5.31 -18.65 23.28
CA VAL A 227 6.08 -18.02 22.20
C VAL A 227 6.14 -16.50 22.42
N LYS A 228 7.28 -15.88 22.14
CA LYS A 228 7.45 -14.44 22.27
C LYS A 228 6.96 -13.69 21.05
N GLU A 229 6.42 -12.48 21.26
CA GLU A 229 6.07 -11.56 20.17
C GLU A 229 7.27 -11.32 19.22
N SER A 230 8.46 -11.10 19.79
CA SER A 230 9.69 -10.88 19.00
C SER A 230 10.07 -12.06 18.11
N TYR A 231 9.75 -13.29 18.48
CA TYR A 231 9.97 -14.44 17.62
C TYR A 231 9.01 -14.43 16.42
N LEU A 232 7.73 -14.13 16.65
CA LEU A 232 6.76 -13.96 15.56
C LEU A 232 7.14 -12.77 14.67
N GLY A 233 7.58 -11.65 15.26
CA GLY A 233 8.09 -10.50 14.54
C GLY A 233 9.27 -10.82 13.62
N ASN A 234 10.20 -11.69 14.05
CA ASN A 234 11.31 -12.15 13.21
C ASN A 234 10.81 -12.98 11.99
N LEU A 235 9.73 -13.75 12.16
CA LEU A 235 9.13 -14.51 11.04
C LEU A 235 8.39 -13.60 10.05
N LEU A 236 7.96 -12.42 10.48
CA LEU A 236 7.31 -11.42 9.64
C LEU A 236 8.30 -10.60 8.82
N ASN A 237 9.58 -10.57 9.21
CA ASN A 237 10.66 -9.95 8.44
C ASN A 237 11.30 -10.98 7.52
N ALA A 238 11.40 -10.69 6.23
CA ALA A 238 11.85 -11.64 5.24
C ALA A 238 12.87 -11.05 4.26
N GLU A 239 13.84 -11.88 3.88
CA GLU A 239 14.82 -11.67 2.80
C GLU A 239 15.58 -10.33 2.85
N GLY A 240 15.67 -9.72 4.03
CA GLY A 240 16.34 -8.42 4.20
C GLY A 240 15.65 -7.25 3.50
N GLN A 241 14.42 -7.45 3.02
CA GLN A 241 13.64 -6.39 2.37
C GLN A 241 13.12 -5.37 3.39
N THR A 242 13.05 -4.12 2.98
CA THR A 242 12.53 -3.05 3.83
C THR A 242 11.00 -3.13 3.91
N ASN A 243 10.47 -3.15 5.13
CA ASN A 243 9.04 -3.04 5.36
C ASN A 243 8.54 -1.64 4.97
N ASN A 244 7.35 -1.56 4.40
CA ASN A 244 6.62 -0.33 4.12
C ASN A 244 5.54 -0.01 5.17
N VAL A 245 5.47 -0.82 6.21
CA VAL A 245 4.59 -0.65 7.37
C VAL A 245 5.33 -1.10 8.62
N VAL A 246 4.90 -0.62 9.79
CA VAL A 246 5.42 -1.11 11.07
C VAL A 246 5.08 -2.59 11.24
N THR A 247 6.10 -3.43 11.45
CA THR A 247 5.89 -4.85 11.78
C THR A 247 5.22 -4.99 13.13
N ILE A 248 4.03 -5.58 13.15
CA ILE A 248 3.25 -5.81 14.37
C ILE A 248 3.22 -7.31 14.68
N ALA A 249 3.61 -7.67 15.90
CA ALA A 249 3.29 -8.94 16.54
C ALA A 249 3.00 -8.60 18.01
N ALA A 250 1.71 -8.42 18.33
CA ALA A 250 1.29 -7.88 19.62
C ALA A 250 0.15 -8.71 20.23
N THR A 251 0.36 -9.21 21.45
CA THR A 251 -0.56 -10.07 22.18
C THR A 251 -1.16 -9.38 23.39
N GLY A 252 -2.40 -9.71 23.73
CA GLY A 252 -3.13 -9.14 24.87
C GLY A 252 -3.30 -7.62 24.74
N VAL A 253 -2.91 -6.87 25.76
CA VAL A 253 -2.92 -5.40 25.71
C VAL A 253 -1.85 -4.92 24.73
N ARG A 254 -2.29 -4.33 23.62
CA ARG A 254 -1.43 -3.82 22.56
C ARG A 254 -0.87 -2.45 22.92
N PHE A 255 0.31 -2.14 22.37
CA PHE A 255 0.91 -0.80 22.42
C PHE A 255 1.11 -0.23 23.82
N GLU A 256 1.35 -1.11 24.79
CA GLU A 256 1.73 -0.67 26.14
C GLU A 256 2.93 0.29 26.07
N LYS A 257 2.85 1.39 26.81
CA LYS A 257 3.90 2.44 26.83
C LYS A 257 4.19 3.02 25.44
N ALA A 258 3.18 3.08 24.56
CA ALA A 258 3.30 3.54 23.17
C ALA A 258 4.31 2.75 22.31
N ASN A 259 4.63 1.51 22.69
CA ASN A 259 5.51 0.65 21.90
C ASN A 259 4.71 -0.05 20.80
N LEU A 260 5.08 0.20 19.55
CA LEU A 260 4.45 -0.40 18.37
C LEU A 260 5.12 -1.72 17.95
N TYR A 261 6.35 -1.96 18.38
CA TYR A 261 7.18 -3.07 17.93
C TYR A 261 6.97 -4.33 18.79
N PRO A 262 7.26 -5.52 18.22
CA PRO A 262 7.23 -6.78 18.95
C PRO A 262 8.18 -6.76 20.16
N THR A 263 7.72 -7.29 21.27
CA THR A 263 8.44 -7.32 22.55
C THR A 263 8.85 -8.73 22.98
N SER A 264 9.43 -8.85 24.17
CA SER A 264 9.68 -10.15 24.81
C SER A 264 8.43 -10.76 25.49
N LYS A 265 7.28 -10.11 25.40
CA LYS A 265 6.02 -10.61 25.96
C LYS A 265 5.68 -11.98 25.32
N GLN A 266 5.21 -12.90 26.14
CA GLN A 266 4.85 -14.26 25.73
C GLN A 266 3.33 -14.40 25.54
N LEU A 267 2.95 -15.13 24.52
CA LEU A 267 1.56 -15.47 24.22
C LEU A 267 0.98 -16.33 25.30
N LYS A 268 -0.23 -16.02 25.74
CA LYS A 268 -1.02 -16.79 26.72
C LYS A 268 -2.30 -17.28 26.10
N LEU A 269 -2.84 -18.35 26.66
CA LEU A 269 -4.17 -18.84 26.28
C LEU A 269 -5.22 -17.75 26.52
N GLY A 270 -6.07 -17.49 25.51
CA GLY A 270 -7.11 -16.47 25.57
C GLY A 270 -6.67 -15.07 25.17
N ASP A 271 -5.39 -14.83 24.96
CA ASP A 271 -4.92 -13.51 24.49
C ASP A 271 -5.48 -13.18 23.10
N THR A 272 -5.77 -11.91 22.87
CA THR A 272 -5.88 -11.39 21.52
C THR A 272 -4.50 -11.35 20.87
N LEU A 273 -4.41 -11.55 19.56
CA LEU A 273 -3.16 -11.46 18.82
C LEU A 273 -3.39 -10.66 17.53
N SER A 274 -2.48 -9.75 17.24
CA SER A 274 -2.43 -9.04 15.95
C SER A 274 -1.06 -9.23 15.33
N LEU A 275 -1.04 -9.54 14.03
CA LEU A 275 0.14 -9.71 13.21
C LEU A 275 0.01 -8.83 11.97
N THR A 276 1.03 -8.03 11.64
CA THR A 276 1.05 -7.20 10.43
C THR A 276 2.48 -7.11 9.89
N THR A 277 2.61 -7.26 8.60
CA THR A 277 3.84 -6.98 7.85
C THR A 277 3.50 -6.53 6.44
N GLY A 278 4.35 -5.70 5.85
CA GLY A 278 4.17 -5.22 4.49
C GLY A 278 5.48 -4.93 3.81
N TYR A 279 5.48 -5.10 2.49
CA TYR A 279 6.58 -4.79 1.58
C TYR A 279 6.03 -4.03 0.38
N LYS A 280 6.90 -3.46 -0.47
CA LYS A 280 6.46 -2.82 -1.71
C LYS A 280 5.53 -3.75 -2.49
N GLY A 281 4.29 -3.33 -2.70
CA GLY A 281 3.28 -4.08 -3.43
C GLY A 281 2.23 -4.81 -2.60
N GLY A 282 2.37 -4.90 -1.27
CA GLY A 282 1.32 -5.49 -0.45
C GLY A 282 1.63 -5.64 1.03
N LEU A 283 0.56 -5.56 1.80
CA LEU A 283 0.54 -5.80 3.25
C LEU A 283 -0.27 -7.08 3.51
N SER A 284 0.09 -7.78 4.56
CA SER A 284 -0.70 -8.87 5.13
C SER A 284 -0.94 -8.59 6.61
N SER A 285 -2.21 -8.61 7.05
CA SER A 285 -2.58 -8.40 8.45
C SER A 285 -3.60 -9.42 8.92
N ARG A 286 -3.41 -9.90 10.13
CA ARG A 286 -4.28 -10.88 10.79
C ARG A 286 -4.51 -10.51 12.25
N ALA A 287 -5.78 -10.66 12.68
CA ALA A 287 -6.14 -10.54 14.09
C ALA A 287 -7.12 -11.64 14.49
N GLY A 288 -7.05 -12.04 15.76
CA GLY A 288 -7.88 -13.10 16.34
C GLY A 288 -7.44 -13.42 17.76
N PHE A 289 -7.73 -14.63 18.21
CA PHE A 289 -7.44 -15.09 19.57
C PHE A 289 -6.45 -16.27 19.61
N VAL A 290 -5.63 -16.32 20.65
CA VAL A 290 -4.71 -17.45 20.95
C VAL A 290 -5.49 -18.53 21.69
N VAL A 291 -6.39 -19.20 20.97
CA VAL A 291 -7.20 -20.33 21.46
C VAL A 291 -7.37 -21.35 20.34
N GLU A 292 -7.81 -22.56 20.65
CA GLU A 292 -8.20 -23.58 19.68
C GLU A 292 -9.67 -23.47 19.27
N SER A 293 -10.52 -23.00 20.21
CA SER A 293 -11.97 -22.90 20.01
C SER A 293 -12.61 -21.86 20.91
N ALA A 294 -13.86 -21.52 20.65
CA ALA A 294 -14.63 -20.52 21.40
C ALA A 294 -14.82 -20.88 22.88
N GLU A 295 -14.82 -22.17 23.21
CA GLU A 295 -14.99 -22.66 24.59
C GLU A 295 -13.83 -22.23 25.51
N GLN A 296 -12.67 -21.92 24.95
CA GLN A 296 -11.51 -21.42 25.69
C GLN A 296 -11.54 -19.90 25.91
N LEU A 297 -12.51 -19.21 25.33
CA LEU A 297 -12.72 -17.77 25.55
C LEU A 297 -13.54 -17.53 26.83
N PRO A 298 -13.41 -16.33 27.45
CA PRO A 298 -14.33 -15.89 28.49
C PRO A 298 -15.79 -15.97 28.04
N ASP A 299 -16.73 -16.25 28.97
CA ASP A 299 -18.14 -16.44 28.63
C ASP A 299 -18.76 -15.31 27.83
N ASN A 300 -18.35 -14.07 28.10
CA ASN A 300 -18.80 -12.86 27.39
C ASN A 300 -18.18 -12.66 26.01
N GLN A 301 -17.29 -13.55 25.55
CA GLN A 301 -16.63 -13.52 24.26
C GLN A 301 -16.80 -14.82 23.45
N ARG A 302 -17.51 -15.81 23.96
CA ARG A 302 -17.70 -17.12 23.31
C ARG A 302 -18.42 -17.01 21.96
N ASP A 303 -19.24 -16.00 21.79
CA ASP A 303 -19.94 -15.70 20.54
C ASP A 303 -19.12 -14.82 19.55
N TYR A 304 -17.78 -14.78 19.72
CA TYR A 304 -16.88 -14.02 18.86
C TYR A 304 -16.99 -14.40 17.36
N LEU A 305 -17.19 -15.67 17.06
CA LEU A 305 -17.38 -16.11 15.67
C LEU A 305 -18.61 -15.44 15.06
N GLU A 306 -19.74 -15.52 15.75
CA GLU A 306 -21.05 -15.04 15.28
C GLU A 306 -21.13 -13.51 15.26
N LYS A 307 -20.51 -12.85 16.23
CA LYS A 307 -20.61 -11.40 16.41
C LYS A 307 -19.56 -10.61 15.63
N VAL A 308 -18.38 -11.19 15.41
CA VAL A 308 -17.22 -10.48 14.87
C VAL A 308 -16.66 -11.14 13.61
N ALA A 309 -16.20 -12.41 13.71
CA ALA A 309 -15.42 -13.01 12.65
C ALA A 309 -16.24 -13.37 11.41
N ILE A 310 -17.43 -13.96 11.58
CA ILE A 310 -18.32 -14.33 10.46
C ILE A 310 -18.86 -13.10 9.73
N PRO A 311 -19.38 -12.05 10.39
CA PRO A 311 -19.79 -10.83 9.70
C PRO A 311 -18.66 -10.15 8.93
N TYR A 312 -17.46 -10.11 9.51
CA TYR A 312 -16.27 -9.57 8.85
C TYR A 312 -15.90 -10.40 7.61
N PHE A 313 -15.80 -11.72 7.75
CA PHE A 313 -15.48 -12.61 6.63
C PHE A 313 -16.51 -12.50 5.50
N LYS A 314 -17.79 -12.43 5.84
CA LYS A 314 -18.87 -12.19 4.87
C LYS A 314 -18.63 -10.90 4.07
N THR A 315 -18.13 -9.87 4.73
CA THR A 315 -17.83 -8.61 4.07
C THR A 315 -16.62 -8.72 3.13
N VAL A 316 -15.57 -9.45 3.52
CA VAL A 316 -14.41 -9.74 2.65
C VAL A 316 -14.84 -10.54 1.42
N VAL A 317 -15.68 -11.55 1.60
CA VAL A 317 -16.27 -12.35 0.49
C VAL A 317 -17.07 -11.45 -0.44
N PHE A 318 -17.97 -10.63 0.13
CA PHE A 318 -18.78 -9.68 -0.63
C PHE A 318 -17.91 -8.71 -1.41
N TRP A 319 -16.86 -8.18 -0.81
CA TRP A 319 -15.89 -7.28 -1.43
C TRP A 319 -15.26 -7.93 -2.67
N LEU A 320 -14.73 -9.14 -2.54
CA LEU A 320 -14.08 -9.87 -3.63
C LEU A 320 -15.04 -10.23 -4.77
N GLU A 321 -16.28 -10.60 -4.45
CA GLU A 321 -17.25 -11.04 -5.44
C GLU A 321 -17.93 -9.87 -6.18
N ASN A 322 -17.91 -8.66 -5.62
CA ASN A 322 -18.71 -7.56 -6.14
C ASN A 322 -17.91 -6.36 -6.70
N ILE A 323 -16.62 -6.25 -6.42
CA ILE A 323 -15.79 -5.21 -7.05
C ILE A 323 -15.76 -5.42 -8.58
N ARG A 324 -15.88 -4.32 -9.36
CA ARG A 324 -15.92 -4.39 -10.82
C ARG A 324 -15.11 -3.26 -11.44
N ILE A 325 -14.43 -3.57 -12.55
CA ILE A 325 -13.85 -2.56 -13.45
C ILE A 325 -15.00 -1.72 -14.03
N GLY A 326 -14.83 -0.41 -14.06
CA GLY A 326 -15.84 0.56 -14.54
C GLY A 326 -16.82 1.06 -13.47
N MET A 327 -16.86 0.45 -12.28
CA MET A 327 -17.69 0.90 -11.16
C MET A 327 -17.14 2.17 -10.53
N TYR A 328 -18.01 3.03 -10.00
CA TYR A 328 -17.57 4.14 -9.18
C TYR A 328 -17.22 3.67 -7.75
N GLY A 329 -16.12 4.19 -7.21
CA GLY A 329 -15.69 3.85 -5.85
C GLY A 329 -16.74 4.20 -4.78
N GLY A 330 -17.49 5.29 -4.96
CA GLY A 330 -18.57 5.66 -4.06
C GLY A 330 -19.77 4.71 -4.09
N GLU A 331 -20.05 4.09 -5.24
CA GLU A 331 -21.05 3.04 -5.37
C GLU A 331 -20.60 1.80 -4.59
N PHE A 332 -19.36 1.39 -4.79
CA PHE A 332 -18.79 0.23 -4.08
C PHE A 332 -18.72 0.48 -2.56
N TYR A 333 -18.32 1.68 -2.14
CA TYR A 333 -18.36 2.07 -0.72
C TYR A 333 -19.75 1.88 -0.11
N LYS A 334 -20.78 2.36 -0.79
CA LYS A 334 -22.17 2.23 -0.34
C LYS A 334 -22.60 0.76 -0.23
N MET A 335 -22.23 -0.08 -1.19
CA MET A 335 -22.53 -1.52 -1.15
C MET A 335 -21.87 -2.21 0.06
N ILE A 336 -20.63 -1.84 0.39
CA ILE A 336 -19.95 -2.37 1.60
C ILE A 336 -20.66 -1.90 2.86
N GLU A 337 -21.05 -0.63 2.94
CA GLU A 337 -21.75 -0.08 4.12
C GLU A 337 -23.13 -0.69 4.32
N GLU A 338 -23.83 -1.09 3.24
CA GLU A 338 -25.11 -1.82 3.33
C GLU A 338 -24.92 -3.23 3.92
N VAL A 339 -23.82 -3.92 3.60
CA VAL A 339 -23.50 -5.27 4.12
C VAL A 339 -22.87 -5.22 5.51
N TYR A 340 -22.05 -4.20 5.77
CA TYR A 340 -21.26 -4.06 6.99
C TYR A 340 -21.36 -2.64 7.54
N PRO A 341 -22.51 -2.25 8.13
CA PRO A 341 -22.77 -0.87 8.55
C PRO A 341 -21.76 -0.32 9.55
N LYS A 342 -21.18 0.86 9.28
CA LYS A 342 -20.25 1.55 10.19
C LYS A 342 -20.85 1.78 11.58
N GLU A 343 -22.12 2.13 11.64
CA GLU A 343 -22.83 2.34 12.91
C GLU A 343 -22.80 1.12 13.82
N LYS A 344 -22.83 -0.09 13.23
CA LYS A 344 -22.85 -1.35 13.97
C LYS A 344 -21.46 -1.91 14.26
N TYR A 345 -20.54 -1.80 13.29
CA TYR A 345 -19.24 -2.46 13.33
C TYR A 345 -18.07 -1.51 13.56
N HIS A 346 -18.34 -0.21 13.63
CA HIS A 346 -17.42 0.87 14.00
C HIS A 346 -16.08 0.86 13.23
N TRP A 347 -16.10 0.48 11.94
CA TRP A 347 -14.92 0.60 11.12
C TRP A 347 -14.71 2.06 10.67
N HIS A 348 -13.46 2.54 10.63
CA HIS A 348 -13.15 3.96 10.51
C HIS A 348 -12.52 4.36 9.17
N LEU A 349 -11.74 3.47 8.57
CA LEU A 349 -11.06 3.76 7.32
C LEU A 349 -11.96 3.52 6.11
N ASN A 350 -11.43 3.67 4.91
CA ASN A 350 -12.11 3.26 3.68
C ASN A 350 -12.04 1.74 3.55
N PRO A 351 -13.05 1.09 2.93
CA PRO A 351 -13.09 -0.38 2.85
C PRO A 351 -12.18 -0.90 1.72
N GLY A 352 -10.94 -0.48 1.71
CA GLY A 352 -9.90 -0.79 0.75
C GLY A 352 -9.27 0.47 0.16
N HIS A 353 -8.00 0.36 -0.21
CA HIS A 353 -7.19 1.45 -0.76
C HIS A 353 -6.20 0.94 -1.79
N LEU A 354 -5.63 1.84 -2.58
CA LEU A 354 -4.55 1.53 -3.52
C LEU A 354 -3.23 1.35 -2.76
N VAL A 355 -2.45 0.39 -3.21
CA VAL A 355 -1.11 0.07 -2.70
C VAL A 355 -0.10 0.07 -3.83
N ALA A 356 1.12 0.47 -3.54
CA ALA A 356 2.26 0.43 -4.46
C ALA A 356 3.57 0.27 -3.67
N ASP A 357 4.48 1.25 -3.72
CA ASP A 357 5.69 1.26 -2.90
C ASP A 357 5.37 1.48 -1.42
N GLU A 358 4.43 2.39 -1.14
CA GLU A 358 3.83 2.59 0.18
C GLU A 358 2.62 1.68 0.39
N GLU A 359 2.35 1.38 1.64
CA GLU A 359 1.19 0.57 2.04
C GLU A 359 -0.13 1.28 1.71
N TRP A 360 -0.23 2.56 2.02
CA TRP A 360 -1.40 3.40 1.70
C TRP A 360 -1.02 4.51 0.74
N MET A 361 -1.37 4.34 -0.54
CA MET A 361 -1.15 5.37 -1.56
C MET A 361 -2.29 6.40 -1.59
N SER A 362 -3.48 5.95 -1.86
CA SER A 362 -4.75 6.70 -1.85
C SER A 362 -5.92 5.72 -1.92
N SER A 363 -7.14 6.17 -1.77
CA SER A 363 -8.30 5.30 -1.99
C SER A 363 -9.30 5.95 -2.95
N PRO A 364 -9.72 5.26 -4.01
CA PRO A 364 -10.86 5.66 -4.80
C PRO A 364 -12.20 5.29 -4.13
N ILE A 365 -12.18 4.47 -3.06
CA ILE A 365 -13.37 3.92 -2.40
C ILE A 365 -13.68 4.74 -1.14
N TYR A 366 -14.49 5.79 -1.30
CA TYR A 366 -14.94 6.66 -0.21
C TYR A 366 -16.37 7.18 -0.48
N PRO A 367 -17.08 7.74 0.52
CA PRO A 367 -18.45 8.22 0.33
C PRO A 367 -18.58 9.19 -0.84
N SER A 368 -19.51 8.90 -1.75
CA SER A 368 -19.81 9.72 -2.93
C SER A 368 -18.65 9.88 -3.93
N SER A 369 -17.62 9.06 -3.85
CA SER A 369 -16.52 9.06 -4.81
C SER A 369 -17.02 8.84 -6.24
N LYS A 370 -16.54 9.67 -7.15
CA LYS A 370 -16.76 9.53 -8.60
C LYS A 370 -15.56 8.92 -9.32
N GLU A 371 -14.58 8.47 -8.57
CA GLU A 371 -13.41 7.79 -9.10
C GLU A 371 -13.82 6.43 -9.65
N THR A 372 -13.46 6.16 -10.90
CA THR A 372 -13.77 4.89 -11.56
C THR A 372 -12.70 3.86 -11.26
N LEU A 373 -13.11 2.67 -10.83
CA LEU A 373 -12.21 1.52 -10.64
C LEU A 373 -11.76 1.00 -11.99
N LYS A 374 -10.46 0.82 -12.19
CA LYS A 374 -9.87 0.51 -13.51
C LYS A 374 -9.01 -0.73 -13.48
N SER A 375 -8.81 -1.34 -14.65
CA SER A 375 -7.78 -2.35 -14.87
C SER A 375 -6.39 -1.78 -14.55
N GLY A 376 -5.54 -2.59 -13.92
CA GLY A 376 -4.21 -2.18 -13.44
C GLY A 376 -4.20 -1.56 -12.03
N MET A 377 -5.33 -1.33 -11.39
CA MET A 377 -5.38 -0.90 -9.99
C MET A 377 -5.03 -2.07 -9.06
N VAL A 378 -4.12 -1.83 -8.12
CA VAL A 378 -3.71 -2.77 -7.07
C VAL A 378 -4.30 -2.31 -5.76
N PHE A 379 -5.10 -3.17 -5.14
CA PHE A 379 -5.85 -2.87 -3.91
C PHE A 379 -5.38 -3.70 -2.73
N GLN A 380 -5.32 -3.06 -1.59
CA GLN A 380 -5.35 -3.69 -0.29
C GLN A 380 -6.80 -3.74 0.19
N ILE A 381 -7.30 -4.94 0.54
CA ILE A 381 -8.59 -5.08 1.20
C ILE A 381 -8.35 -4.71 2.66
N ASP A 382 -8.82 -3.55 3.08
CA ASP A 382 -8.60 -3.04 4.42
C ASP A 382 -9.93 -2.62 5.05
N ILE A 383 -10.38 -3.36 6.06
CA ILE A 383 -11.57 -3.08 6.83
C ILE A 383 -11.24 -3.36 8.29
N ILE A 384 -11.16 -2.33 9.12
CA ILE A 384 -10.76 -2.44 10.53
C ILE A 384 -11.96 -2.18 11.43
N PRO A 385 -12.74 -3.22 11.83
CA PRO A 385 -13.85 -3.05 12.74
C PRO A 385 -13.38 -2.90 14.19
N PHE A 386 -14.20 -2.23 14.98
CA PHE A 386 -14.04 -2.15 16.43
C PHE A 386 -15.35 -2.52 17.12
N ILE A 387 -15.40 -3.69 17.73
CA ILE A 387 -16.59 -4.19 18.43
C ILE A 387 -16.28 -4.26 19.92
N THR A 388 -16.93 -3.43 20.70
CA THR A 388 -16.71 -3.33 22.15
C THR A 388 -16.86 -4.68 22.83
N GLY A 389 -15.87 -5.05 23.64
CA GLY A 389 -15.85 -6.29 24.41
C GLY A 389 -15.22 -7.48 23.68
N TYR A 390 -14.82 -7.32 22.41
CA TYR A 390 -14.17 -8.40 21.65
C TYR A 390 -12.77 -8.00 21.21
N GLY A 391 -11.97 -9.01 20.87
CA GLY A 391 -10.71 -8.81 20.13
C GLY A 391 -10.96 -8.41 18.69
N GLY A 392 -9.92 -7.92 18.03
CA GLY A 392 -9.96 -7.57 16.61
C GLY A 392 -10.13 -8.78 15.69
N VAL A 393 -10.45 -8.47 14.44
CA VAL A 393 -10.43 -9.42 13.31
C VAL A 393 -9.81 -8.72 12.12
N SER A 394 -8.96 -9.42 11.36
CA SER A 394 -8.35 -8.91 10.12
C SER A 394 -7.98 -10.03 9.18
N ALA A 395 -8.17 -9.79 7.89
CA ALA A 395 -7.71 -10.60 6.77
C ALA A 395 -7.36 -9.67 5.60
N GLU A 396 -6.49 -8.69 5.88
CA GLU A 396 -6.03 -7.72 4.89
C GLU A 396 -5.03 -8.35 3.95
N GLU A 397 -5.28 -8.22 2.66
CA GLU A 397 -4.46 -8.80 1.60
C GLU A 397 -4.59 -8.03 0.30
N CYS A 398 -3.61 -8.24 -0.58
CA CYS A 398 -3.45 -7.53 -1.84
C CYS A 398 -4.05 -8.29 -3.02
N ILE A 399 -4.84 -7.58 -3.84
CA ILE A 399 -5.34 -8.03 -5.15
C ILE A 399 -5.08 -6.98 -6.21
N ALA A 400 -5.16 -7.36 -7.49
CA ALA A 400 -5.26 -6.40 -8.58
C ALA A 400 -6.54 -6.61 -9.40
N LEU A 401 -7.02 -5.52 -10.01
CA LEU A 401 -8.05 -5.59 -11.04
C LEU A 401 -7.37 -5.70 -12.40
N ALA A 402 -7.73 -6.70 -13.19
CA ALA A 402 -7.15 -6.93 -14.51
C ALA A 402 -8.24 -7.34 -15.51
N ASP A 403 -8.43 -6.54 -16.54
CA ASP A 403 -9.25 -6.94 -17.69
C ASP A 403 -8.58 -8.07 -18.48
N GLU A 404 -9.23 -8.52 -19.53
CA GLU A 404 -8.74 -9.63 -20.34
C GLU A 404 -7.39 -9.32 -21.00
N GLU A 405 -7.21 -8.10 -21.48
CA GLU A 405 -5.96 -7.67 -22.12
C GLU A 405 -4.78 -7.74 -21.14
N LEU A 406 -4.94 -7.15 -19.95
CA LEU A 406 -3.89 -7.15 -18.93
C LEU A 406 -3.61 -8.57 -18.42
N ARG A 407 -4.64 -9.41 -18.22
CA ARG A 407 -4.44 -10.82 -17.83
C ARG A 407 -3.63 -11.59 -18.88
N ASN A 408 -3.94 -11.38 -20.18
CA ASN A 408 -3.20 -12.01 -21.27
C ASN A 408 -1.75 -11.52 -21.33
N GLN A 409 -1.50 -10.22 -21.10
CA GLN A 409 -0.13 -9.68 -21.02
C GLN A 409 0.64 -10.30 -19.86
N ILE A 410 0.07 -10.36 -18.65
CA ILE A 410 0.71 -10.99 -17.50
C ILE A 410 1.01 -12.47 -17.78
N ASN A 411 0.08 -13.22 -18.36
CA ASN A 411 0.29 -14.63 -18.69
C ASN A 411 1.42 -14.84 -19.71
N ASN A 412 1.48 -14.00 -20.73
CA ASN A 412 2.48 -14.12 -21.80
C ASN A 412 3.88 -13.67 -21.34
N GLU A 413 3.98 -12.57 -20.62
CA GLU A 413 5.26 -11.97 -20.23
C GLU A 413 5.80 -12.54 -18.91
N TYR A 414 4.90 -12.96 -18.00
CA TYR A 414 5.22 -13.44 -16.63
C TYR A 414 4.50 -14.78 -16.32
N PRO A 415 4.73 -15.87 -17.09
CA PRO A 415 3.97 -17.13 -16.95
C PRO A 415 4.13 -17.77 -15.56
N HIS A 416 5.26 -17.60 -14.90
CA HIS A 416 5.44 -18.10 -13.52
C HIS A 416 4.58 -17.35 -12.52
N LEU A 417 4.43 -16.04 -12.66
CA LEU A 417 3.49 -15.24 -11.87
C LEU A 417 2.05 -15.70 -12.15
N TRP A 418 1.68 -15.85 -13.42
CA TRP A 418 0.33 -16.29 -13.78
C TRP A 418 -0.01 -17.64 -13.14
N GLY A 419 0.91 -18.59 -13.19
CA GLY A 419 0.73 -19.89 -12.52
C GLY A 419 0.54 -19.77 -10.99
N ARG A 420 1.16 -18.77 -10.32
CA ARG A 420 0.88 -18.50 -8.90
C ARG A 420 -0.51 -17.91 -8.70
N ILE A 421 -0.92 -16.97 -9.55
CA ILE A 421 -2.26 -16.37 -9.54
C ILE A 421 -3.33 -17.45 -9.70
N GLU A 422 -3.18 -18.38 -10.65
CA GLU A 422 -4.13 -19.48 -10.86
C GLU A 422 -4.24 -20.41 -9.64
N LYS A 423 -3.13 -20.75 -8.98
CA LYS A 423 -3.13 -21.55 -7.75
C LYS A 423 -3.83 -20.83 -6.60
N ARG A 424 -3.62 -19.51 -6.44
CA ARG A 424 -4.31 -18.69 -5.44
C ARG A 424 -5.81 -18.62 -5.72
N ARG A 425 -6.19 -18.40 -6.98
CA ARG A 425 -7.60 -18.41 -7.41
C ARG A 425 -8.26 -19.75 -7.14
N TYR A 426 -7.57 -20.86 -7.50
CA TYR A 426 -8.06 -22.21 -7.23
C TYR A 426 -8.36 -22.41 -5.73
N TYR A 427 -7.43 -22.01 -4.85
CA TYR A 427 -7.61 -22.11 -3.41
C TYR A 427 -8.82 -21.30 -2.91
N ILE A 428 -8.93 -20.05 -3.34
CA ILE A 428 -10.06 -19.17 -2.95
C ILE A 428 -11.40 -19.76 -3.40
N GLN A 429 -11.46 -20.30 -4.60
CA GLN A 429 -12.71 -20.83 -5.17
C GLN A 429 -13.10 -22.22 -4.61
N HIS A 430 -12.15 -23.12 -4.42
CA HIS A 430 -12.42 -24.50 -4.08
C HIS A 430 -12.28 -24.81 -2.58
N GLU A 431 -11.32 -24.20 -1.90
CA GLU A 431 -11.15 -24.41 -0.47
C GLU A 431 -11.96 -23.42 0.37
N LEU A 432 -11.99 -22.14 -0.01
CA LEU A 432 -12.77 -21.12 0.71
C LEU A 432 -14.21 -20.97 0.22
N GLY A 433 -14.54 -21.51 -0.96
CA GLY A 433 -15.89 -21.48 -1.53
C GLY A 433 -16.33 -20.13 -2.08
N ILE A 434 -15.40 -19.20 -2.35
CA ILE A 434 -15.68 -17.82 -2.82
C ILE A 434 -15.77 -17.80 -4.33
N ASN A 435 -16.79 -17.14 -4.87
CA ASN A 435 -17.02 -17.03 -6.31
C ASN A 435 -16.22 -15.86 -6.91
N LEU A 436 -14.90 -16.01 -7.02
CA LEU A 436 -13.98 -14.95 -7.42
C LEU A 436 -14.09 -14.61 -8.92
N PRO A 437 -14.47 -13.37 -9.30
CA PRO A 437 -14.54 -12.94 -10.70
C PRO A 437 -13.18 -13.03 -11.41
N GLU A 438 -13.19 -13.21 -12.72
CA GLU A 438 -11.95 -13.37 -13.50
C GLU A 438 -11.03 -12.16 -13.42
N HIS A 439 -11.60 -10.96 -13.41
CA HIS A 439 -10.85 -9.69 -13.35
C HIS A 439 -10.25 -9.38 -11.99
N VAL A 440 -10.55 -10.17 -10.95
CA VAL A 440 -9.91 -10.07 -9.63
C VAL A 440 -8.77 -11.08 -9.55
N ILE A 441 -7.53 -10.60 -9.58
CA ILE A 441 -6.34 -11.44 -9.52
C ILE A 441 -5.64 -11.29 -8.16
N PRO A 442 -5.52 -12.37 -7.36
CA PRO A 442 -4.87 -12.31 -6.05
C PRO A 442 -3.35 -12.22 -6.20
N LEU A 443 -2.74 -11.18 -5.63
CA LEU A 443 -1.30 -11.02 -5.57
C LEU A 443 -0.71 -11.63 -4.29
N SER A 444 -1.48 -11.65 -3.21
CA SER A 444 -1.13 -12.30 -1.95
C SER A 444 -1.58 -13.76 -1.89
N ASN A 445 -0.87 -14.58 -1.13
CA ASN A 445 -1.16 -16.01 -0.95
C ASN A 445 -2.35 -16.27 -0.02
N LEU A 446 -2.69 -15.30 0.85
CA LEU A 446 -3.67 -15.46 1.94
C LEU A 446 -4.95 -14.65 1.72
N VAL A 447 -5.27 -14.25 0.48
CA VAL A 447 -6.50 -13.51 0.19
C VAL A 447 -7.70 -14.29 0.73
N ALA A 448 -8.49 -13.61 1.58
CA ALA A 448 -9.64 -14.14 2.32
C ALA A 448 -9.33 -15.31 3.29
N TYR A 449 -8.08 -15.71 3.48
CA TYR A 449 -7.77 -16.74 4.48
C TYR A 449 -7.86 -16.15 5.90
N LEU A 450 -8.91 -16.45 6.63
CA LEU A 450 -9.17 -15.96 7.99
C LEU A 450 -9.21 -17.09 9.01
N ARG A 451 -8.18 -17.12 9.88
CA ARG A 451 -8.06 -18.04 11.02
C ARG A 451 -8.38 -17.27 12.31
N PRO A 452 -9.61 -17.29 12.80
CA PRO A 452 -10.02 -16.50 13.97
C PRO A 452 -9.41 -17.04 15.28
N PHE A 453 -9.08 -18.33 15.33
CA PHE A 453 -8.46 -19.02 16.45
C PHE A 453 -7.07 -19.52 16.05
N PHE A 454 -6.03 -18.81 16.50
CA PHE A 454 -4.67 -19.05 16.00
C PHE A 454 -4.10 -20.43 16.34
N LEU A 455 -4.51 -21.04 17.48
CA LEU A 455 -4.04 -22.39 17.84
C LEU A 455 -4.70 -23.48 16.99
N ASN A 456 -5.87 -23.23 16.40
CA ASN A 456 -6.52 -24.15 15.45
C ASN A 456 -5.92 -23.98 14.03
N LYS A 457 -4.71 -24.50 13.85
CA LYS A 457 -3.89 -24.27 12.65
C LYS A 457 -4.49 -24.79 11.35
N SER A 458 -5.47 -25.66 11.41
CA SER A 458 -6.09 -26.30 10.24
C SER A 458 -7.46 -25.73 9.84
N ALA A 459 -8.06 -24.88 10.67
CA ALA A 459 -9.39 -24.36 10.43
C ALA A 459 -9.38 -22.88 10.01
N THR A 460 -10.21 -22.55 9.04
CA THR A 460 -10.48 -21.19 8.58
C THR A 460 -11.96 -21.03 8.29
N LEU A 461 -12.42 -19.78 8.21
CA LEU A 461 -13.78 -19.51 7.75
C LEU A 461 -13.90 -19.82 6.25
N THR A 462 -15.02 -20.42 5.86
CA THR A 462 -15.32 -20.82 4.47
C THR A 462 -16.79 -20.57 4.16
N CYS A 463 -17.09 -20.33 2.88
CA CYS A 463 -18.45 -20.35 2.35
C CYS A 463 -18.85 -21.77 2.01
N VAL A 464 -20.05 -22.19 2.44
CA VAL A 464 -20.65 -23.49 2.07
C VAL A 464 -21.88 -23.16 1.22
N LYS A 465 -21.88 -23.71 0.01
CA LYS A 465 -23.02 -23.63 -0.90
C LYS A 465 -24.13 -24.57 -0.48
#